data_9fdd3284136c68d2c06d8b47b3a2442f
#
_entry.id   9fdd3284136c68d2c06d8b47b3a2442f
#
_cell.length_a   1.000
_cell.length_b   1.000
_cell.length_c   1.000
_cell.angle_alpha   90.00
_cell.angle_beta   90.00
_cell.angle_gamma   90.00
#
_symmetry.space_group_name_H-M   'P 1'
#
loop_
_entity.id
_entity.type
_entity.pdbx_description
1 polymer ?
#
loop_
_entity_poly.entity_id
_entity_poly.type
_entity_poly.pdbx_seq_one_letter_code
_entity_poly.pdbx_strand_id
1 'polypeptide(L)'
;MKLGIVGLPNVGKSTLFNSLTKAGAESANYPFCTIDPNVGVVTVPDERLKLLGDFYHSKKVTPAVIEFVDIAVLVKGASKGEGLGNQFLANIREVDAIVHVVRCFEDTNIIHVDGSVDPARDIETINLELIFSDVEILDRRIAKIAKQARMDKTLAKELELVEAVKAHLEDGKMARTFEVPDDEDAQLWFKGYNLLTAKPTIYAANVSEDDLADDGASNPHVAKVREMAKEEGAEVFVICAQIEQELADLDEDEKKEYLEDLGVESSGLDKLVAASYSLLGLISFLTAGEDECRAWTIKKGTKAPQAAGKIHTDFERGFIKAEVVNYQDLLDNGSLAAAREKGIVGMEGKEYVVKDGDVILFRFNV
;
A
#
# COMPACT_ATOMS: atom_id res chain seq x y z
N MET A 1 -6.30 -5.69 -1.07
CA MET A 1 -4.92 -5.26 -0.94
C MET A 1 -4.61 -4.94 0.49
N LYS A 2 -3.52 -5.49 0.98
CA LYS A 2 -3.16 -5.45 2.40
C LYS A 2 -1.79 -4.83 2.58
N LEU A 3 -1.68 -3.85 3.48
CA LEU A 3 -0.41 -3.30 3.93
C LEU A 3 -0.15 -3.73 5.36
N GLY A 4 1.05 -4.23 5.62
CA GLY A 4 1.46 -4.62 6.97
C GLY A 4 2.11 -3.45 7.71
N ILE A 5 1.61 -3.12 8.89
CA ILE A 5 2.23 -2.11 9.75
C ILE A 5 3.24 -2.80 10.64
N VAL A 6 4.51 -2.41 10.52
CA VAL A 6 5.61 -2.93 11.32
C VAL A 6 6.30 -1.82 12.09
N GLY A 7 6.97 -2.17 13.18
CA GLY A 7 7.73 -1.24 14.00
C GLY A 7 8.21 -1.90 15.28
N LEU A 8 9.25 -1.33 15.88
CA LEU A 8 9.74 -1.73 17.19
C LEU A 8 8.74 -1.36 18.30
N PRO A 9 8.89 -1.88 19.52
CA PRO A 9 8.08 -1.46 20.65
C PRO A 9 8.18 0.05 20.90
N ASN A 10 7.08 0.67 21.31
CA ASN A 10 7.02 2.08 21.75
C ASN A 10 7.38 3.12 20.66
N VAL A 11 7.16 2.80 19.40
CA VAL A 11 7.35 3.74 18.28
C VAL A 11 6.07 4.45 17.85
N GLY A 12 4.92 4.10 18.45
CA GLY A 12 3.59 4.61 18.10
C GLY A 12 2.79 3.74 17.14
N LYS A 13 3.25 2.52 16.84
CA LYS A 13 2.59 1.58 15.93
C LYS A 13 1.14 1.28 16.32
N SER A 14 0.89 0.92 17.60
CA SER A 14 -0.45 0.60 18.08
C SER A 14 -1.36 1.83 18.10
N THR A 15 -0.84 3.00 18.42
CA THR A 15 -1.59 4.27 18.38
C THR A 15 -2.05 4.57 16.96
N LEU A 16 -1.16 4.43 15.97
CA LEU A 16 -1.48 4.59 14.56
C LEU A 16 -2.52 3.57 14.10
N PHE A 17 -2.34 2.30 14.44
CA PHE A 17 -3.28 1.25 14.06
C PHE A 17 -4.67 1.47 14.66
N ASN A 18 -4.76 1.91 15.93
CA ASN A 18 -6.02 2.25 16.57
C ASN A 18 -6.73 3.41 15.87
N SER A 19 -5.99 4.42 15.42
CA SER A 19 -6.55 5.53 14.63
C SER A 19 -7.13 5.04 13.30
N LEU A 20 -6.44 4.13 12.62
CA LEU A 20 -6.91 3.50 11.39
C LEU A 20 -8.20 2.69 11.62
N THR A 21 -8.28 1.90 12.69
CA THR A 21 -9.47 1.10 13.02
C THR A 21 -10.67 1.96 13.40
N LYS A 22 -10.46 3.06 14.11
CA LYS A 22 -11.54 4.02 14.43
C LYS A 22 -12.05 4.70 13.15
N ALA A 23 -11.17 5.23 12.31
CA ALA A 23 -11.53 5.83 11.03
C ALA A 23 -12.24 4.83 10.09
N GLY A 24 -11.94 3.54 10.23
CA GLY A 24 -12.57 2.45 9.48
C GLY A 24 -13.87 1.93 10.06
N ALA A 25 -14.26 2.31 11.28
CA ALA A 25 -15.48 1.82 11.91
C ALA A 25 -16.74 2.20 11.12
N GLU A 26 -16.75 3.33 10.44
CA GLU A 26 -17.81 3.74 9.50
C GLU A 26 -17.83 2.86 8.24
N SER A 27 -16.69 2.24 7.88
CA SER A 27 -16.58 1.34 6.74
C SER A 27 -16.97 -0.11 7.05
N ALA A 28 -17.21 -0.49 8.31
CA ALA A 28 -17.61 -1.83 8.73
C ALA A 28 -18.96 -2.30 8.16
N ASN A 29 -19.73 -1.38 7.56
CA ASN A 29 -20.97 -1.69 6.84
C ASN A 29 -20.74 -2.16 5.39
N TYR A 30 -19.49 -2.30 4.94
CA TYR A 30 -19.22 -2.82 3.60
C TYR A 30 -19.31 -4.35 3.58
N PRO A 31 -20.12 -4.93 2.68
CA PRO A 31 -20.15 -6.36 2.49
C PRO A 31 -18.76 -6.84 2.04
N PHE A 32 -18.25 -7.90 2.67
CA PHE A 32 -16.94 -8.55 2.45
C PHE A 32 -15.77 -8.09 3.35
N CYS A 33 -15.96 -7.20 4.34
CA CYS A 33 -14.94 -6.96 5.36
C CYS A 33 -15.01 -8.08 6.43
N THR A 34 -13.98 -8.88 6.51
CA THR A 34 -13.79 -9.81 7.64
C THR A 34 -13.46 -9.00 8.90
N ILE A 35 -14.20 -9.21 9.98
CA ILE A 35 -13.90 -8.62 11.28
C ILE A 35 -12.74 -9.43 11.88
N ASP A 36 -11.52 -9.04 11.59
CA ASP A 36 -10.31 -9.55 12.23
C ASP A 36 -9.77 -8.42 13.13
N PRO A 37 -9.51 -8.66 14.41
CA PRO A 37 -9.03 -7.62 15.34
C PRO A 37 -7.69 -7.01 14.93
N ASN A 38 -6.95 -7.66 14.05
CA ASN A 38 -5.64 -7.19 13.55
C ASN A 38 -5.74 -6.54 12.16
N VAL A 39 -6.94 -6.32 11.62
CA VAL A 39 -7.14 -5.70 10.30
C VAL A 39 -7.96 -4.43 10.44
N GLY A 40 -7.37 -3.31 10.07
CA GLY A 40 -8.05 -2.02 9.92
C GLY A 40 -8.40 -1.78 8.46
N VAL A 41 -9.65 -1.41 8.17
CA VAL A 41 -10.12 -1.05 6.83
C VAL A 41 -10.30 0.46 6.76
N VAL A 42 -9.65 1.12 5.81
CA VAL A 42 -9.70 2.57 5.64
C VAL A 42 -10.24 2.91 4.26
N THR A 43 -11.14 3.88 4.21
CA THR A 43 -11.67 4.41 2.95
C THR A 43 -10.61 5.24 2.24
N VAL A 44 -10.59 5.13 0.91
CA VAL A 44 -9.74 5.98 0.05
C VAL A 44 -10.50 7.26 -0.25
N PRO A 45 -10.01 8.43 0.18
CA PRO A 45 -10.62 9.70 -0.18
C PRO A 45 -10.63 9.90 -1.69
N ASP A 46 -11.80 10.20 -2.27
CA ASP A 46 -11.94 10.43 -3.71
C ASP A 46 -13.04 11.47 -3.97
N GLU A 47 -12.62 12.71 -4.20
CA GLU A 47 -13.51 13.83 -4.54
C GLU A 47 -14.37 13.56 -5.79
N ARG A 48 -13.84 12.81 -6.75
CA ARG A 48 -14.54 12.47 -8.00
C ARG A 48 -15.80 11.64 -7.73
N LEU A 49 -15.70 10.73 -6.75
CA LEU A 49 -16.81 9.88 -6.34
C LEU A 49 -17.93 10.68 -5.70
N LYS A 50 -17.59 11.67 -4.87
CA LYS A 50 -18.55 12.57 -4.26
C LYS A 50 -19.27 13.41 -5.31
N LEU A 51 -18.51 14.02 -6.23
CA LEU A 51 -19.07 14.81 -7.34
C LEU A 51 -20.03 13.99 -8.20
N LEU A 52 -19.69 12.74 -8.52
CA LEU A 52 -20.58 11.84 -9.27
C LEU A 52 -21.82 11.43 -8.47
N GLY A 53 -21.67 11.20 -7.16
CA GLY A 53 -22.79 10.89 -6.26
C GLY A 53 -23.83 12.02 -6.25
N ASP A 54 -23.36 13.26 -6.12
CA ASP A 54 -24.20 14.46 -6.17
C ASP A 54 -24.86 14.64 -7.56
N PHE A 55 -24.08 14.44 -8.61
CA PHE A 55 -24.53 14.55 -10.01
C PHE A 55 -25.67 13.57 -10.36
N TYR A 56 -25.56 12.32 -9.91
CA TYR A 56 -26.59 11.30 -10.14
C TYR A 56 -27.67 11.24 -9.04
N HIS A 57 -27.56 12.04 -8.00
CA HIS A 57 -28.42 11.96 -6.80
C HIS A 57 -28.45 10.53 -6.27
N SER A 58 -27.27 9.90 -6.20
CA SER A 58 -27.15 8.49 -5.89
C SER A 58 -27.61 8.19 -4.45
N LYS A 59 -28.40 7.11 -4.32
CA LYS A 59 -28.87 6.63 -3.00
C LYS A 59 -27.71 6.17 -2.11
N LYS A 60 -26.62 5.71 -2.73
CA LYS A 60 -25.44 5.20 -2.05
C LYS A 60 -24.16 5.63 -2.77
N VAL A 61 -23.18 6.04 -1.98
CA VAL A 61 -21.82 6.36 -2.45
C VAL A 61 -20.84 5.45 -1.73
N THR A 62 -20.13 4.61 -2.48
CA THR A 62 -19.25 3.57 -1.93
C THR A 62 -17.80 3.84 -2.35
N PRO A 63 -16.93 4.34 -1.43
CA PRO A 63 -15.53 4.55 -1.72
C PRO A 63 -14.76 3.23 -1.85
N ALA A 64 -13.59 3.28 -2.46
CA ALA A 64 -12.61 2.21 -2.39
C ALA A 64 -12.04 2.10 -0.98
N VAL A 65 -11.51 0.93 -0.63
CA VAL A 65 -10.92 0.67 0.68
C VAL A 65 -9.53 0.05 0.55
N ILE A 66 -8.69 0.31 1.55
CA ILE A 66 -7.41 -0.37 1.78
C ILE A 66 -7.46 -1.06 3.13
N GLU A 67 -6.88 -2.24 3.20
CA GLU A 67 -6.72 -3.00 4.44
C GLU A 67 -5.32 -2.79 5.01
N PHE A 68 -5.24 -2.45 6.29
CA PHE A 68 -4.00 -2.41 7.06
C PHE A 68 -4.00 -3.53 8.08
N VAL A 69 -2.90 -4.25 8.17
CA VAL A 69 -2.72 -5.38 9.10
C VAL A 69 -1.73 -4.99 10.18
N ASP A 70 -2.12 -5.08 11.44
CA ASP A 70 -1.19 -4.91 12.56
C ASP A 70 -0.31 -6.15 12.67
N ILE A 71 0.95 -6.01 12.29
CA ILE A 71 1.93 -7.07 12.39
C ILE A 71 2.56 -7.04 13.77
N ALA A 72 2.59 -8.20 14.43
CA ALA A 72 3.16 -8.35 15.77
C ALA A 72 4.57 -7.75 15.84
N VAL A 73 4.93 -7.21 17.00
CA VAL A 73 6.23 -6.58 17.21
C VAL A 73 7.37 -7.57 16.99
N LEU A 74 8.39 -7.12 16.26
CA LEU A 74 9.62 -7.88 16.06
C LEU A 74 10.36 -8.09 17.39
N VAL A 75 10.73 -9.33 17.65
CA VAL A 75 11.69 -9.69 18.72
C VAL A 75 13.04 -9.96 18.04
N LYS A 76 14.11 -9.35 18.53
CA LYS A 76 15.49 -9.62 18.04
C LYS A 76 15.75 -11.12 18.00
N GLY A 77 16.25 -11.64 16.87
CA GLY A 77 16.46 -13.08 16.66
C GLY A 77 15.26 -13.81 16.03
N ALA A 78 14.30 -13.08 15.49
CA ALA A 78 13.13 -13.64 14.82
C ALA A 78 13.48 -14.65 13.72
N SER A 79 14.55 -14.40 12.96
CA SER A 79 15.06 -15.26 11.89
C SER A 79 15.67 -16.57 12.39
N LYS A 80 16.00 -16.68 13.68
CA LYS A 80 16.59 -17.90 14.27
C LYS A 80 15.56 -18.95 14.72
N GLY A 81 14.28 -18.73 14.43
CA GLY A 81 13.29 -19.79 14.45
C GLY A 81 12.56 -20.06 15.77
N GLU A 82 12.54 -19.16 16.72
CA GLU A 82 11.79 -19.33 17.95
C GLU A 82 10.51 -18.48 18.02
N GLY A 83 9.34 -19.13 18.02
CA GLY A 83 8.06 -18.58 18.46
C GLY A 83 7.53 -17.37 17.69
N LEU A 84 7.44 -16.21 18.34
CA LEU A 84 6.84 -14.98 17.81
C LEU A 84 7.56 -14.41 16.58
N GLY A 85 8.84 -14.69 16.40
CA GLY A 85 9.61 -14.23 15.25
C GLY A 85 9.14 -14.88 13.94
N ASN A 86 8.85 -16.15 13.95
CA ASN A 86 8.31 -16.86 12.78
C ASN A 86 6.95 -16.33 12.38
N GLN A 87 6.12 -15.94 13.36
CA GLN A 87 4.80 -15.35 13.10
C GLN A 87 4.93 -13.96 12.47
N PHE A 88 5.86 -13.13 12.94
CA PHE A 88 6.17 -11.83 12.35
C PHE A 88 6.53 -11.97 10.86
N LEU A 89 7.48 -12.84 10.53
CA LEU A 89 7.92 -13.07 9.15
C LEU A 89 6.81 -13.67 8.29
N ALA A 90 5.99 -14.57 8.83
CA ALA A 90 4.85 -15.14 8.12
C ALA A 90 3.80 -14.07 7.78
N ASN A 91 3.48 -13.19 8.73
CA ASN A 91 2.53 -12.11 8.51
C ASN A 91 3.00 -11.12 7.44
N ILE A 92 4.32 -10.80 7.41
CA ILE A 92 4.88 -9.95 6.34
C ILE A 92 4.76 -10.63 4.97
N ARG A 93 4.85 -11.95 4.88
CA ARG A 93 4.67 -12.65 3.58
C ARG A 93 3.30 -12.48 2.98
N GLU A 94 2.27 -12.33 3.80
CA GLU A 94 0.87 -12.26 3.38
C GLU A 94 0.42 -10.86 2.92
N VAL A 95 1.20 -9.83 3.20
CA VAL A 95 0.86 -8.45 2.80
C VAL A 95 1.52 -8.05 1.49
N ASP A 96 0.92 -7.06 0.81
CA ASP A 96 1.39 -6.57 -0.50
C ASP A 96 2.51 -5.53 -0.36
N ALA A 97 2.53 -4.77 0.74
CA ALA A 97 3.51 -3.75 1.05
C ALA A 97 3.67 -3.57 2.56
N ILE A 98 4.69 -2.84 2.96
CA ILE A 98 5.05 -2.59 4.37
C ILE A 98 4.94 -1.10 4.67
N VAL A 99 4.28 -0.77 5.78
CA VAL A 99 4.35 0.55 6.43
C VAL A 99 5.23 0.40 7.67
N HIS A 100 6.43 0.93 7.61
CA HIS A 100 7.39 0.85 8.71
C HIS A 100 7.30 2.11 9.56
N VAL A 101 6.73 1.99 10.75
CA VAL A 101 6.62 3.08 11.72
C VAL A 101 7.94 3.26 12.44
N VAL A 102 8.51 4.45 12.35
CA VAL A 102 9.81 4.81 12.93
C VAL A 102 9.64 5.96 13.90
N ARG A 103 10.16 5.80 15.11
CA ARG A 103 10.09 6.84 16.15
C ARG A 103 11.05 7.96 15.82
N CYS A 104 10.51 9.17 15.64
CA CYS A 104 11.25 10.41 15.41
C CYS A 104 10.88 11.51 16.41
N PHE A 105 10.35 11.15 17.57
CA PHE A 105 10.00 12.05 18.67
C PHE A 105 10.74 11.68 19.95
N GLU A 106 11.03 12.69 20.76
CA GLU A 106 11.58 12.53 22.10
C GLU A 106 10.47 12.67 23.14
N ASP A 107 10.33 11.68 24.00
CA ASP A 107 9.40 11.70 25.13
C ASP A 107 10.01 10.91 26.29
N THR A 108 10.27 11.58 27.41
CA THR A 108 10.88 10.97 28.60
C THR A 108 9.96 9.99 29.32
N ASN A 109 8.64 10.07 29.07
CA ASN A 109 7.66 9.16 29.65
C ASN A 109 7.50 7.87 28.83
N ILE A 110 7.96 7.86 27.59
CA ILE A 110 7.88 6.72 26.68
C ILE A 110 9.29 6.18 26.47
N ILE A 111 9.62 5.09 27.15
CA ILE A 111 10.96 4.48 27.09
C ILE A 111 11.13 3.79 25.73
N HIS A 112 12.24 4.12 25.02
CA HIS A 112 12.67 3.36 23.86
C HIS A 112 13.28 2.02 24.28
N VAL A 113 13.04 0.95 23.54
CA VAL A 113 13.51 -0.42 23.82
C VAL A 113 15.05 -0.49 23.96
N ASP A 114 15.77 0.31 23.18
CA ASP A 114 17.25 0.41 23.22
C ASP A 114 17.76 1.63 24.01
N GLY A 115 16.90 2.31 24.78
CA GLY A 115 17.25 3.39 25.71
C GLY A 115 17.45 4.78 25.08
N SER A 116 17.46 4.90 23.75
CA SER A 116 17.58 6.17 23.02
C SER A 116 16.84 6.12 21.70
N VAL A 117 16.40 7.28 21.19
CA VAL A 117 15.81 7.40 19.87
C VAL A 117 16.92 7.40 18.82
N ASP A 118 16.91 6.43 17.94
CA ASP A 118 17.85 6.29 16.81
C ASP A 118 17.14 5.60 15.64
N PRO A 119 16.55 6.37 14.73
CA PRO A 119 15.81 5.83 13.59
C PRO A 119 16.63 4.92 12.69
N ALA A 120 17.91 5.21 12.48
CA ALA A 120 18.78 4.40 11.64
C ALA A 120 18.93 2.99 12.23
N ARG A 121 19.25 2.90 13.52
CA ARG A 121 19.36 1.61 14.23
C ARG A 121 18.03 0.85 14.20
N ASP A 122 16.90 1.53 14.40
CA ASP A 122 15.59 0.91 14.44
C ASP A 122 15.21 0.32 13.07
N ILE A 123 15.49 1.05 11.99
CA ILE A 123 15.28 0.57 10.61
C ILE A 123 16.20 -0.61 10.31
N GLU A 124 17.49 -0.51 10.60
CA GLU A 124 18.48 -1.58 10.39
C GLU A 124 18.10 -2.86 11.13
N THR A 125 17.58 -2.75 12.34
CA THR A 125 17.16 -3.91 13.14
C THR A 125 16.10 -4.72 12.42
N ILE A 126 15.07 -4.08 11.87
CA ILE A 126 14.01 -4.77 11.12
C ILE A 126 14.53 -5.27 9.78
N ASN A 127 15.28 -4.44 9.05
CA ASN A 127 15.83 -4.81 7.76
C ASN A 127 16.73 -6.05 7.83
N LEU A 128 17.57 -6.16 8.85
CA LEU A 128 18.45 -7.31 9.05
C LEU A 128 17.67 -8.62 9.26
N GLU A 129 16.59 -8.59 10.04
CA GLU A 129 15.76 -9.78 10.23
C GLU A 129 15.07 -10.22 8.93
N LEU A 130 14.63 -9.28 8.10
CA LEU A 130 14.08 -9.58 6.78
C LEU A 130 15.15 -10.15 5.84
N ILE A 131 16.35 -9.56 5.84
CA ILE A 131 17.49 -10.03 5.04
C ILE A 131 17.86 -11.46 5.45
N PHE A 132 18.01 -11.75 6.73
CA PHE A 132 18.36 -13.10 7.19
C PHE A 132 17.34 -14.14 6.76
N SER A 133 16.04 -13.82 6.86
CA SER A 133 14.98 -14.71 6.38
C SER A 133 15.08 -14.97 4.88
N ASP A 134 15.36 -13.93 4.09
CA ASP A 134 15.47 -14.06 2.64
C ASP A 134 16.73 -14.81 2.21
N VAL A 135 17.87 -14.56 2.85
CA VAL A 135 19.12 -15.30 2.60
C VAL A 135 18.92 -16.80 2.84
N GLU A 136 18.21 -17.18 3.91
CA GLU A 136 17.91 -18.59 4.17
C GLU A 136 17.06 -19.23 3.04
N ILE A 137 16.10 -18.49 2.48
CA ILE A 137 15.30 -18.95 1.32
C ILE A 137 16.20 -19.16 0.11
N LEU A 138 17.07 -18.20 -0.18
CA LEU A 138 17.99 -18.28 -1.32
C LEU A 138 19.00 -19.42 -1.15
N ASP A 139 19.53 -19.63 0.05
CA ASP A 139 20.43 -20.76 0.35
C ASP A 139 19.76 -22.11 0.09
N ARG A 140 18.51 -22.29 0.51
CA ARG A 140 17.73 -23.49 0.21
C ARG A 140 17.52 -23.66 -1.29
N ARG A 141 17.27 -22.59 -2.04
CA ARG A 141 17.13 -22.65 -3.50
C ARG A 141 18.45 -23.02 -4.17
N ILE A 142 19.57 -22.42 -3.77
CA ILE A 142 20.91 -22.73 -4.27
C ILE A 142 21.22 -24.22 -4.04
N ALA A 143 21.03 -24.72 -2.82
CA ALA A 143 21.28 -26.13 -2.49
C ALA A 143 20.46 -27.10 -3.36
N LYS A 144 19.24 -26.71 -3.73
CA LYS A 144 18.34 -27.52 -4.56
C LYS A 144 18.80 -27.60 -6.01
N ILE A 145 19.28 -26.50 -6.59
CA ILE A 145 19.57 -26.43 -8.04
C ILE A 145 21.04 -26.61 -8.39
N ALA A 146 21.97 -26.41 -7.45
CA ALA A 146 23.43 -26.36 -7.74
C ALA A 146 23.97 -27.62 -8.44
N LYS A 147 23.47 -28.81 -8.11
CA LYS A 147 23.92 -30.06 -8.77
C LYS A 147 23.40 -30.16 -10.20
N GLN A 148 22.14 -29.79 -10.43
CA GLN A 148 21.48 -29.88 -11.72
C GLN A 148 21.93 -28.80 -12.68
N ALA A 149 22.30 -27.63 -12.15
CA ALA A 149 22.81 -26.49 -12.91
C ALA A 149 24.08 -26.83 -13.73
N ARG A 150 24.84 -27.86 -13.35
CA ARG A 150 26.01 -28.34 -14.10
C ARG A 150 25.65 -28.93 -15.46
N MET A 151 24.45 -29.46 -15.60
CA MET A 151 23.97 -30.15 -16.79
C MET A 151 22.80 -29.45 -17.49
N ASP A 152 22.19 -28.47 -16.82
CA ASP A 152 21.05 -27.72 -17.33
C ASP A 152 21.39 -26.23 -17.40
N LYS A 153 21.43 -25.69 -18.63
CA LYS A 153 21.78 -24.28 -18.88
C LYS A 153 20.79 -23.29 -18.30
N THR A 154 19.51 -23.67 -18.23
CA THR A 154 18.45 -22.82 -17.64
C THR A 154 18.66 -22.70 -16.13
N LEU A 155 18.92 -23.83 -15.46
CA LEU A 155 19.23 -23.81 -14.04
C LEU A 155 20.56 -23.15 -13.71
N ALA A 156 21.54 -23.20 -14.64
CA ALA A 156 22.81 -22.48 -14.48
C ALA A 156 22.57 -20.96 -14.47
N LYS A 157 21.73 -20.43 -15.35
CA LYS A 157 21.34 -19.02 -15.36
C LYS A 157 20.58 -18.61 -14.09
N GLU A 158 19.66 -19.46 -13.65
CA GLU A 158 18.95 -19.22 -12.39
C GLU A 158 19.92 -19.18 -11.20
N LEU A 159 20.89 -20.10 -11.17
CA LEU A 159 21.90 -20.14 -10.11
C LEU A 159 22.71 -18.84 -10.04
N GLU A 160 23.14 -18.31 -11.18
CA GLU A 160 23.84 -17.02 -11.25
C GLU A 160 22.98 -15.90 -10.68
N LEU A 161 21.69 -15.86 -11.01
CA LEU A 161 20.75 -14.85 -10.48
C LEU A 161 20.59 -14.99 -8.96
N VAL A 162 20.32 -16.20 -8.46
CA VAL A 162 20.12 -16.44 -7.02
C VAL A 162 21.36 -16.04 -6.22
N GLU A 163 22.54 -16.41 -6.69
CA GLU A 163 23.81 -16.04 -6.03
C GLU A 163 24.04 -14.54 -6.05
N ALA A 164 23.71 -13.85 -7.15
CA ALA A 164 23.81 -12.39 -7.23
C ALA A 164 22.84 -11.68 -6.28
N VAL A 165 21.58 -12.14 -6.20
CA VAL A 165 20.58 -11.60 -5.25
C VAL A 165 21.03 -11.84 -3.81
N LYS A 166 21.54 -13.04 -3.50
CA LYS A 166 22.06 -13.35 -2.18
C LYS A 166 23.22 -12.42 -1.79
N ALA A 167 24.18 -12.23 -2.67
CA ALA A 167 25.31 -11.32 -2.44
C ALA A 167 24.85 -9.87 -2.18
N HIS A 168 23.83 -9.42 -2.91
CA HIS A 168 23.22 -8.10 -2.71
C HIS A 168 22.60 -7.95 -1.31
N LEU A 169 21.90 -8.98 -0.83
CA LEU A 169 21.34 -9.01 0.53
C LEU A 169 22.45 -9.08 1.60
N GLU A 170 23.48 -9.89 1.39
CA GLU A 170 24.60 -10.02 2.33
C GLU A 170 25.43 -8.71 2.44
N ASP A 171 25.37 -7.85 1.41
CA ASP A 171 25.91 -6.49 1.45
C ASP A 171 25.00 -5.48 2.18
N GLY A 172 23.93 -5.96 2.82
CA GLY A 172 22.98 -5.16 3.58
C GLY A 172 21.95 -4.39 2.73
N LYS A 173 21.86 -4.68 1.43
CA LYS A 173 20.93 -4.02 0.52
C LYS A 173 19.63 -4.79 0.39
N MET A 174 18.52 -4.07 0.29
CA MET A 174 17.20 -4.68 0.14
C MET A 174 16.99 -5.21 -1.29
N ALA A 175 16.32 -6.36 -1.44
CA ALA A 175 16.09 -6.96 -2.76
C ALA A 175 15.33 -6.05 -3.72
N ARG A 176 14.50 -5.13 -3.23
CA ARG A 176 13.79 -4.12 -4.06
C ARG A 176 14.73 -3.14 -4.78
N THR A 177 15.99 -3.03 -4.35
CA THR A 177 17.03 -2.23 -5.01
C THR A 177 17.92 -3.03 -5.96
N PHE A 178 17.67 -4.34 -6.09
CA PHE A 178 18.40 -5.20 -7.01
C PHE A 178 17.90 -4.99 -8.45
N GLU A 179 18.81 -4.75 -9.37
CA GLU A 179 18.49 -4.64 -10.80
C GLU A 179 18.38 -6.04 -11.41
N VAL A 180 17.15 -6.53 -11.52
CA VAL A 180 16.87 -7.81 -12.18
C VAL A 180 17.13 -7.65 -13.68
N PRO A 181 17.88 -8.58 -14.31
CA PRO A 181 18.10 -8.56 -15.75
C PRO A 181 16.78 -8.47 -16.53
N ASP A 182 16.81 -7.76 -17.68
CA ASP A 182 15.69 -7.65 -18.62
C ASP A 182 15.55 -8.94 -19.45
N ASP A 183 15.22 -10.01 -18.76
CA ASP A 183 15.00 -11.36 -19.25
C ASP A 183 13.76 -11.94 -18.58
N GLU A 184 12.83 -12.47 -19.36
CA GLU A 184 11.54 -12.95 -18.85
C GLU A 184 11.70 -14.04 -17.77
N ASP A 185 12.63 -14.95 -17.96
CA ASP A 185 12.91 -16.01 -17.00
C ASP A 185 13.48 -15.45 -15.70
N ALA A 186 14.40 -14.50 -15.76
CA ALA A 186 15.01 -13.86 -14.60
C ALA A 186 13.95 -13.09 -13.78
N GLN A 187 13.05 -12.35 -14.44
CA GLN A 187 11.95 -11.65 -13.82
C GLN A 187 10.99 -12.62 -13.13
N LEU A 188 10.67 -13.75 -13.78
CA LEU A 188 9.79 -14.77 -13.24
C LEU A 188 10.41 -15.47 -12.02
N TRP A 189 11.69 -15.83 -12.08
CA TRP A 189 12.41 -16.44 -10.94
C TRP A 189 12.47 -15.50 -9.75
N PHE A 190 12.90 -14.25 -9.97
CA PHE A 190 13.01 -13.25 -8.91
C PHE A 190 11.66 -13.05 -8.20
N LYS A 191 10.59 -12.91 -8.95
CA LYS A 191 9.23 -12.82 -8.41
C LYS A 191 8.84 -14.10 -7.66
N GLY A 192 9.24 -15.25 -8.17
CA GLY A 192 8.95 -16.57 -7.57
C GLY A 192 9.64 -16.80 -6.22
N TYR A 193 10.74 -16.12 -5.93
CA TYR A 193 11.41 -16.22 -4.62
C TYR A 193 10.57 -15.62 -3.49
N ASN A 194 9.64 -14.74 -3.80
CA ASN A 194 8.74 -14.08 -2.84
C ASN A 194 9.49 -13.49 -1.63
N LEU A 195 10.54 -12.72 -1.92
CA LEU A 195 11.41 -12.14 -0.91
C LEU A 195 10.70 -11.04 -0.11
N LEU A 196 10.89 -11.04 1.21
CA LEU A 196 10.36 -10.01 2.10
C LEU A 196 10.99 -8.65 1.82
N THR A 197 12.30 -8.64 1.54
CA THR A 197 13.08 -7.43 1.21
C THR A 197 12.76 -6.86 -0.17
N ALA A 198 12.04 -7.59 -1.02
CA ALA A 198 11.54 -7.11 -2.31
C ALA A 198 10.20 -6.36 -2.19
N LYS A 199 9.50 -6.46 -1.04
CA LYS A 199 8.22 -5.79 -0.86
C LYS A 199 8.38 -4.28 -0.85
N PRO A 200 7.47 -3.54 -1.54
CA PRO A 200 7.41 -2.09 -1.45
C PRO A 200 7.26 -1.65 -0.01
N THR A 201 7.97 -0.59 0.37
CA THR A 201 7.98 -0.09 1.75
C THR A 201 7.80 1.41 1.79
N ILE A 202 6.97 1.87 2.72
CA ILE A 202 6.82 3.27 3.11
C ILE A 202 7.30 3.40 4.55
N TYR A 203 8.13 4.41 4.83
CA TYR A 203 8.49 4.80 6.19
C TYR A 203 7.51 5.85 6.70
N ALA A 204 6.86 5.54 7.83
CA ALA A 204 6.06 6.48 8.59
C ALA A 204 6.93 7.07 9.72
N ALA A 205 7.46 8.26 9.49
CA ALA A 205 8.23 8.99 10.51
C ALA A 205 7.27 9.59 11.53
N ASN A 206 7.16 8.94 12.69
CA ASN A 206 6.27 9.37 13.75
C ASN A 206 6.94 10.45 14.61
N VAL A 207 6.41 11.66 14.54
CA VAL A 207 6.93 12.88 15.16
C VAL A 207 5.99 13.41 16.25
N SER A 208 6.43 14.43 16.98
CA SER A 208 5.56 15.23 17.84
C SER A 208 4.73 16.21 17.02
N GLU A 209 3.68 16.77 17.63
CA GLU A 209 2.81 17.78 17.02
C GLU A 209 3.60 18.96 16.44
N ASP A 210 4.62 19.45 17.16
CA ASP A 210 5.43 20.61 16.78
C ASP A 210 6.13 20.45 15.41
N ASP A 211 6.36 19.23 14.97
CA ASP A 211 7.05 18.93 13.72
C ASP A 211 6.10 18.80 12.51
N LEU A 212 4.77 18.88 12.70
CA LEU A 212 3.82 18.69 11.61
C LEU A 212 3.77 19.86 10.62
N ALA A 213 3.84 21.09 11.11
CA ALA A 213 3.67 22.30 10.30
C ALA A 213 4.76 22.45 9.22
N ASP A 214 6.00 22.00 9.49
CA ASP A 214 7.11 22.01 8.54
C ASP A 214 7.40 20.66 7.88
N ASP A 215 6.48 19.69 8.04
CA ASP A 215 6.62 18.31 7.56
C ASP A 215 7.92 17.64 8.08
N GLY A 216 8.29 17.92 9.30
CA GLY A 216 9.49 17.38 9.95
C GLY A 216 10.81 17.90 9.40
N ALA A 217 10.81 18.99 8.62
CA ALA A 217 12.02 19.54 7.98
C ALA A 217 13.11 19.92 8.99
N SER A 218 12.72 20.38 10.18
CA SER A 218 13.64 20.76 11.26
C SER A 218 14.04 19.59 12.16
N ASN A 219 13.45 18.41 11.98
CA ASN A 219 13.69 17.24 12.82
C ASN A 219 14.86 16.40 12.28
N PRO A 220 15.99 16.27 13.02
CA PRO A 220 17.17 15.54 12.57
C PRO A 220 16.90 14.02 12.43
N HIS A 221 15.97 13.46 13.19
CA HIS A 221 15.58 12.06 13.08
C HIS A 221 14.82 11.80 11.75
N VAL A 222 13.93 12.70 11.36
CA VAL A 222 13.23 12.64 10.06
C VAL A 222 14.23 12.75 8.91
N ALA A 223 15.20 13.66 9.00
CA ALA A 223 16.26 13.79 7.99
C ALA A 223 17.03 12.48 7.80
N LYS A 224 17.33 11.76 8.89
CA LYS A 224 18.01 10.46 8.84
C LYS A 224 17.16 9.38 8.19
N VAL A 225 15.87 9.33 8.49
CA VAL A 225 14.92 8.40 7.83
C VAL A 225 14.86 8.67 6.33
N ARG A 226 14.78 9.95 5.93
CA ARG A 226 14.75 10.33 4.50
C ARG A 226 16.03 9.94 3.77
N GLU A 227 17.20 10.08 4.40
CA GLU A 227 18.47 9.63 3.84
C GLU A 227 18.46 8.12 3.55
N MET A 228 18.09 7.32 4.55
CA MET A 228 18.03 5.86 4.41
C MET A 228 16.98 5.41 3.38
N ALA A 229 15.81 6.01 3.40
CA ALA A 229 14.75 5.71 2.45
C ALA A 229 15.17 5.97 1.00
N LYS A 230 15.93 7.04 0.76
CA LYS A 230 16.47 7.36 -0.56
C LYS A 230 17.41 6.28 -1.07
N GLU A 231 18.28 5.75 -0.22
CA GLU A 231 19.20 4.66 -0.56
C GLU A 231 18.47 3.36 -0.89
N GLU A 232 17.35 3.13 -0.23
CA GLU A 232 16.53 1.93 -0.40
C GLU A 232 15.43 2.06 -1.46
N GLY A 233 15.29 3.22 -2.10
CA GLY A 233 14.21 3.50 -3.06
C GLY A 233 12.82 3.48 -2.43
N ALA A 234 12.71 3.84 -1.14
CA ALA A 234 11.47 3.90 -0.39
C ALA A 234 10.98 5.34 -0.20
N GLU A 235 9.69 5.52 0.03
CA GLU A 235 9.08 6.80 0.35
C GLU A 235 9.01 7.01 1.88
N VAL A 236 9.00 8.29 2.29
CA VAL A 236 8.81 8.70 3.68
C VAL A 236 7.64 9.67 3.75
N PHE A 237 6.76 9.47 4.70
CA PHE A 237 5.79 10.49 5.10
C PHE A 237 5.89 10.76 6.60
N VAL A 238 5.58 11.99 6.99
CA VAL A 238 5.60 12.43 8.38
C VAL A 238 4.20 12.34 8.96
N ILE A 239 4.09 11.76 10.14
CA ILE A 239 2.83 11.57 10.85
C ILE A 239 3.03 11.81 12.35
N CYS A 240 2.02 12.31 13.02
CA CYS A 240 1.93 12.28 14.48
C CYS A 240 0.78 11.34 14.88
N ALA A 241 1.12 10.15 15.32
CA ALA A 241 0.13 9.12 15.65
C ALA A 241 -0.84 9.57 16.76
N GLN A 242 -0.40 10.42 17.68
CA GLN A 242 -1.23 11.01 18.72
C GLN A 242 -2.30 11.94 18.11
N ILE A 243 -1.92 12.82 17.20
CA ILE A 243 -2.86 13.72 16.51
C ILE A 243 -3.86 12.92 15.68
N GLU A 244 -3.42 11.87 14.98
CA GLU A 244 -4.33 10.99 14.23
C GLU A 244 -5.38 10.33 15.14
N GLN A 245 -5.00 9.98 16.36
CA GLN A 245 -5.93 9.42 17.34
C GLN A 245 -6.97 10.46 17.79
N GLU A 246 -6.57 11.71 17.96
CA GLU A 246 -7.47 12.81 18.31
C GLU A 246 -8.41 13.13 17.13
N LEU A 247 -7.89 13.20 15.91
CA LEU A 247 -8.68 13.43 14.69
C LEU A 247 -9.73 12.33 14.44
N ALA A 248 -9.45 11.09 14.83
CA ALA A 248 -10.36 9.97 14.63
C ALA A 248 -11.66 10.07 15.43
N ASP A 249 -11.70 10.92 16.45
CA ASP A 249 -12.88 11.17 17.31
C ASP A 249 -13.69 12.41 16.88
N LEU A 250 -13.23 13.16 15.87
CA LEU A 250 -13.83 14.40 15.37
C LEU A 250 -14.68 14.17 14.12
N ASP A 251 -15.69 15.01 13.91
CA ASP A 251 -16.41 15.05 12.64
C ASP A 251 -15.60 15.76 11.53
N GLU A 252 -16.08 15.77 10.29
CA GLU A 252 -15.33 16.30 9.14
C GLU A 252 -15.05 17.81 9.24
N ASP A 253 -16.00 18.59 9.79
CA ASP A 253 -15.84 20.03 9.95
C ASP A 253 -14.84 20.34 11.07
N GLU A 254 -14.94 19.63 12.19
CA GLU A 254 -14.01 19.73 13.33
C GLU A 254 -12.59 19.31 12.91
N LYS A 255 -12.43 18.23 12.13
CA LYS A 255 -11.14 17.80 11.59
C LYS A 255 -10.49 18.88 10.74
N LYS A 256 -11.28 19.50 9.87
CA LYS A 256 -10.78 20.55 8.99
C LYS A 256 -10.27 21.74 9.78
N GLU A 257 -11.04 22.23 10.76
CA GLU A 257 -10.64 23.33 11.63
C GLU A 257 -9.36 22.98 12.41
N TYR A 258 -9.28 21.77 12.96
CA TYR A 258 -8.12 21.31 13.72
C TYR A 258 -6.85 21.22 12.87
N LEU A 259 -6.95 20.74 11.62
CA LEU A 259 -5.83 20.68 10.67
C LEU A 259 -5.38 22.06 10.23
N GLU A 260 -6.31 22.99 10.03
CA GLU A 260 -6.00 24.40 9.74
C GLU A 260 -5.23 25.06 10.90
N ASP A 261 -5.64 24.82 12.13
CA ASP A 261 -4.95 25.30 13.35
C ASP A 261 -3.53 24.75 13.47
N LEU A 262 -3.31 23.50 13.07
CA LEU A 262 -1.98 22.86 13.01
C LEU A 262 -1.12 23.31 11.83
N GLY A 263 -1.70 24.04 10.89
CA GLY A 263 -1.00 24.50 9.68
C GLY A 263 -0.73 23.39 8.67
N VAL A 264 -1.56 22.34 8.64
CA VAL A 264 -1.44 21.20 7.71
C VAL A 264 -2.68 21.08 6.81
N GLU A 265 -2.49 20.67 5.56
CA GLU A 265 -3.57 20.60 4.57
C GLU A 265 -4.40 19.31 4.68
N SER A 266 -3.79 18.23 5.16
CA SER A 266 -4.42 16.90 5.24
C SER A 266 -3.90 16.10 6.42
N SER A 267 -4.68 15.14 6.89
CA SER A 267 -4.26 14.23 7.96
C SER A 267 -3.11 13.31 7.50
N GLY A 268 -2.36 12.78 8.46
CA GLY A 268 -1.33 11.78 8.18
C GLY A 268 -1.92 10.48 7.63
N LEU A 269 -3.14 10.12 8.02
CA LEU A 269 -3.84 8.96 7.46
C LEU A 269 -4.20 9.16 5.99
N ASP A 270 -4.66 10.35 5.58
CA ASP A 270 -4.92 10.65 4.17
C ASP A 270 -3.64 10.57 3.34
N LYS A 271 -2.53 11.10 3.86
CA LYS A 271 -1.20 10.97 3.24
C LYS A 271 -0.78 9.51 3.12
N LEU A 272 -0.99 8.69 4.16
CA LEU A 272 -0.68 7.26 4.14
C LEU A 272 -1.47 6.52 3.05
N VAL A 273 -2.76 6.78 2.94
CA VAL A 273 -3.61 6.15 1.93
C VAL A 273 -3.16 6.55 0.52
N ALA A 274 -2.89 7.84 0.28
CA ALA A 274 -2.41 8.33 -1.02
C ALA A 274 -1.04 7.72 -1.38
N ALA A 275 -0.09 7.69 -0.45
CA ALA A 275 1.22 7.08 -0.63
C ALA A 275 1.12 5.57 -0.89
N SER A 276 0.21 4.88 -0.21
CA SER A 276 -0.05 3.45 -0.40
C SER A 276 -0.59 3.14 -1.80
N TYR A 277 -1.51 3.97 -2.30
CA TYR A 277 -2.02 3.86 -3.67
C TYR A 277 -0.90 4.03 -4.70
N SER A 278 -0.10 5.08 -4.54
CA SER A 278 1.05 5.35 -5.43
C SER A 278 2.06 4.21 -5.42
N LEU A 279 2.46 3.77 -4.23
CA LEU A 279 3.45 2.72 -4.04
C LEU A 279 3.05 1.39 -4.69
N LEU A 280 1.78 1.02 -4.56
CA LEU A 280 1.23 -0.22 -5.10
C LEU A 280 0.82 -0.10 -6.57
N GLY A 281 0.99 1.07 -7.18
CA GLY A 281 0.57 1.33 -8.55
C GLY A 281 -0.92 1.16 -8.75
N LEU A 282 -1.73 1.62 -7.79
CA LEU A 282 -3.18 1.51 -7.81
C LEU A 282 -3.81 2.72 -8.48
N ILE A 283 -4.92 2.46 -9.13
CA ILE A 283 -5.84 3.46 -9.66
C ILE A 283 -7.27 3.06 -9.33
N SER A 284 -8.20 4.02 -9.45
CA SER A 284 -9.62 3.78 -9.27
C SER A 284 -10.37 4.09 -10.56
N PHE A 285 -11.19 3.15 -11.03
CA PHE A 285 -12.26 3.45 -11.95
C PHE A 285 -13.60 3.55 -11.20
N LEU A 286 -14.58 4.18 -11.81
CA LEU A 286 -15.83 4.52 -11.17
C LEU A 286 -17.00 3.89 -11.92
N THR A 287 -18.01 3.43 -11.19
CA THR A 287 -19.34 3.13 -11.72
C THR A 287 -20.30 4.13 -11.12
N ALA A 288 -21.22 4.66 -11.94
CA ALA A 288 -22.10 5.74 -11.54
C ALA A 288 -23.53 5.50 -11.99
N GLY A 289 -24.48 5.73 -11.10
CA GLY A 289 -25.90 5.60 -11.33
C GLY A 289 -26.73 6.10 -10.15
N GLU A 290 -28.04 6.14 -10.32
CA GLU A 290 -28.98 6.60 -9.28
C GLU A 290 -28.99 5.70 -8.04
N ASP A 291 -28.76 4.40 -8.20
CA ASP A 291 -28.74 3.47 -7.06
C ASP A 291 -27.42 3.53 -6.31
N GLU A 292 -26.31 3.54 -7.02
CA GLU A 292 -24.98 3.56 -6.41
C GLU A 292 -23.95 4.24 -7.32
N CYS A 293 -23.10 5.09 -6.73
CA CYS A 293 -21.81 5.45 -7.27
C CYS A 293 -20.72 4.74 -6.45
N ARG A 294 -19.76 4.08 -7.14
CA ARG A 294 -18.74 3.29 -6.48
C ARG A 294 -17.38 3.43 -7.14
N ALA A 295 -16.34 3.53 -6.32
CA ALA A 295 -14.94 3.46 -6.74
C ALA A 295 -14.42 2.02 -6.62
N TRP A 296 -13.69 1.58 -7.65
CA TRP A 296 -13.13 0.23 -7.76
C TRP A 296 -11.62 0.32 -7.91
N THR A 297 -10.90 -0.36 -7.04
CA THR A 297 -9.43 -0.39 -7.05
C THR A 297 -8.91 -1.43 -8.02
N ILE A 298 -8.04 -1.01 -8.93
CA ILE A 298 -7.29 -1.87 -9.85
C ILE A 298 -5.82 -1.44 -9.91
N LYS A 299 -4.97 -2.31 -10.43
CA LYS A 299 -3.59 -1.94 -10.75
C LYS A 299 -3.54 -1.15 -12.05
N LYS A 300 -2.67 -0.15 -12.12
CA LYS A 300 -2.35 0.55 -13.37
C LYS A 300 -1.93 -0.45 -14.43
N GLY A 301 -2.46 -0.33 -15.64
CA GLY A 301 -2.24 -1.29 -16.71
C GLY A 301 -3.31 -2.40 -16.82
N THR A 302 -4.27 -2.45 -15.90
CA THR A 302 -5.38 -3.42 -15.96
C THR A 302 -6.27 -3.14 -17.18
N LYS A 303 -6.58 -4.20 -17.94
CA LYS A 303 -7.48 -4.13 -19.09
C LYS A 303 -8.94 -4.22 -18.67
N ALA A 304 -9.83 -3.77 -19.56
CA ALA A 304 -11.28 -3.68 -19.31
C ALA A 304 -11.93 -4.99 -18.82
N PRO A 305 -11.65 -6.18 -19.35
CA PRO A 305 -12.24 -7.42 -18.86
C PRO A 305 -11.86 -7.72 -17.40
N GLN A 306 -10.58 -7.57 -17.02
CA GLN A 306 -10.12 -7.80 -15.67
C GLN A 306 -10.65 -6.74 -14.70
N ALA A 307 -10.83 -5.49 -15.16
CA ALA A 307 -11.50 -4.45 -14.39
C ALA A 307 -12.97 -4.81 -14.13
N ALA A 308 -13.69 -5.30 -15.14
CA ALA A 308 -15.05 -5.81 -14.99
C ALA A 308 -15.12 -6.98 -13.98
N GLY A 309 -14.10 -7.82 -13.95
CA GLY A 309 -13.95 -8.93 -13.00
C GLY A 309 -13.87 -8.49 -11.54
N LYS A 310 -13.46 -7.24 -11.27
CA LYS A 310 -13.51 -6.65 -9.92
C LYS A 310 -14.92 -6.44 -9.40
N ILE A 311 -15.87 -6.23 -10.31
CA ILE A 311 -17.30 -6.09 -9.98
C ILE A 311 -17.89 -7.47 -9.74
N HIS A 312 -17.74 -8.37 -10.73
CA HIS A 312 -18.18 -9.74 -10.65
C HIS A 312 -17.45 -10.63 -11.68
N THR A 313 -17.17 -11.87 -11.33
CA THR A 313 -16.46 -12.81 -12.22
C THR A 313 -17.19 -13.06 -13.54
N ASP A 314 -18.53 -13.03 -13.54
CA ASP A 314 -19.32 -13.19 -14.75
C ASP A 314 -19.15 -12.01 -15.70
N PHE A 315 -18.89 -10.80 -15.21
CA PHE A 315 -18.62 -9.64 -16.05
C PHE A 315 -17.31 -9.79 -16.83
N GLU A 316 -16.31 -10.42 -16.22
CA GLU A 316 -15.06 -10.75 -16.92
C GLU A 316 -15.26 -11.82 -17.98
N ARG A 317 -15.94 -12.92 -17.62
CA ARG A 317 -16.19 -14.05 -18.52
C ARG A 317 -17.06 -13.67 -19.72
N GLY A 318 -18.13 -12.93 -19.44
CA GLY A 318 -19.10 -12.51 -20.44
C GLY A 318 -18.80 -11.15 -21.08
N PHE A 319 -17.62 -10.58 -20.89
CA PHE A 319 -17.28 -9.24 -21.36
C PHE A 319 -17.48 -9.08 -22.86
N ILE A 320 -18.26 -8.05 -23.22
CA ILE A 320 -18.53 -7.67 -24.61
C ILE A 320 -17.79 -6.39 -24.95
N LYS A 321 -18.06 -5.31 -24.21
CA LYS A 321 -17.45 -3.99 -24.38
C LYS A 321 -17.61 -3.16 -23.12
N ALA A 322 -16.82 -2.10 -23.02
CA ALA A 322 -16.93 -1.08 -21.99
C ALA A 322 -17.33 0.28 -22.63
N GLU A 323 -18.31 0.93 -22.06
CA GLU A 323 -18.63 2.32 -22.36
C GLU A 323 -17.86 3.18 -21.36
N VAL A 324 -16.89 3.96 -21.85
CA VAL A 324 -15.94 4.69 -21.01
C VAL A 324 -16.06 6.19 -21.26
N VAL A 325 -16.15 6.97 -20.18
CA VAL A 325 -16.07 8.42 -20.22
C VAL A 325 -15.23 8.89 -19.02
N ASN A 326 -14.38 9.88 -19.21
CA ASN A 326 -13.70 10.51 -18.08
C ASN A 326 -14.72 11.20 -17.17
N TYR A 327 -14.52 11.16 -15.85
CA TYR A 327 -15.46 11.76 -14.90
C TYR A 327 -15.68 13.26 -15.14
N GLN A 328 -14.63 14.00 -15.47
CA GLN A 328 -14.74 15.44 -15.73
C GLN A 328 -15.55 15.72 -17.01
N ASP A 329 -15.27 14.98 -18.07
CA ASP A 329 -16.04 15.09 -19.33
C ASP A 329 -17.52 14.77 -19.12
N LEU A 330 -17.83 13.79 -18.26
CA LEU A 330 -19.19 13.46 -17.91
C LEU A 330 -19.89 14.62 -17.16
N LEU A 331 -19.23 15.19 -16.16
CA LEU A 331 -19.75 16.33 -15.40
C LEU A 331 -19.96 17.55 -16.30
N ASP A 332 -18.99 17.87 -17.14
CA ASP A 332 -19.02 19.04 -18.05
C ASP A 332 -20.14 18.95 -19.10
N ASN A 333 -20.56 17.74 -19.46
CA ASN A 333 -21.64 17.53 -20.43
C ASN A 333 -23.03 17.36 -19.79
N GLY A 334 -23.13 17.35 -18.48
CA GLY A 334 -24.39 17.37 -17.74
C GLY A 334 -25.22 16.06 -17.81
N SER A 335 -24.87 15.10 -18.66
CA SER A 335 -25.45 13.75 -18.68
C SER A 335 -24.64 12.79 -19.55
N LEU A 336 -24.78 11.49 -19.28
CA LEU A 336 -24.18 10.44 -20.11
C LEU A 336 -24.78 10.44 -21.54
N ALA A 337 -26.06 10.77 -21.70
CA ALA A 337 -26.71 10.90 -22.99
C ALA A 337 -26.09 12.01 -23.83
N ALA A 338 -25.92 13.21 -23.24
CA ALA A 338 -25.28 14.33 -23.93
C ALA A 338 -23.81 14.05 -24.27
N ALA A 339 -23.07 13.36 -23.41
CA ALA A 339 -21.71 12.92 -23.70
C ALA A 339 -21.64 11.92 -24.87
N ARG A 340 -22.63 11.01 -24.99
CA ARG A 340 -22.76 10.09 -26.14
C ARG A 340 -23.05 10.84 -27.43
N GLU A 341 -23.99 11.77 -27.43
CA GLU A 341 -24.33 12.58 -28.61
C GLU A 341 -23.13 13.36 -29.15
N LYS A 342 -22.25 13.83 -28.25
CA LYS A 342 -21.02 14.52 -28.62
C LYS A 342 -19.86 13.58 -29.00
N GLY A 343 -20.06 12.25 -28.94
CA GLY A 343 -19.04 11.28 -29.28
C GLY A 343 -17.90 11.18 -28.26
N ILE A 344 -18.10 11.65 -27.03
CA ILE A 344 -17.08 11.65 -25.96
C ILE A 344 -17.03 10.31 -25.24
N VAL A 345 -18.11 9.54 -25.25
CA VAL A 345 -18.16 8.19 -24.66
C VAL A 345 -17.49 7.20 -25.62
N GLY A 346 -16.36 6.65 -25.20
CA GLY A 346 -15.64 5.60 -25.93
C GLY A 346 -16.34 4.25 -25.82
N MET A 347 -16.39 3.52 -26.92
CA MET A 347 -16.81 2.11 -26.98
C MET A 347 -15.56 1.24 -27.07
N GLU A 348 -15.12 0.71 -25.90
CA GLU A 348 -13.82 0.08 -25.76
C GLU A 348 -13.92 -1.45 -25.71
N GLY A 349 -12.96 -2.11 -26.34
CA GLY A 349 -12.85 -3.56 -26.41
C GLY A 349 -11.96 -4.16 -25.31
N LYS A 350 -11.63 -5.45 -25.49
CA LYS A 350 -10.86 -6.25 -24.51
C LYS A 350 -9.46 -5.73 -24.23
N GLU A 351 -8.85 -5.02 -25.18
CA GLU A 351 -7.47 -4.52 -25.08
C GLU A 351 -7.36 -3.13 -24.42
N TYR A 352 -8.51 -2.52 -24.12
CA TYR A 352 -8.52 -1.20 -23.49
C TYR A 352 -7.89 -1.25 -22.11
N VAL A 353 -6.90 -0.40 -21.88
CA VAL A 353 -6.25 -0.21 -20.58
C VAL A 353 -6.99 0.88 -19.81
N VAL A 354 -7.61 0.50 -18.71
CA VAL A 354 -8.40 1.40 -17.87
C VAL A 354 -7.52 2.50 -17.27
N LYS A 355 -8.03 3.73 -17.27
CA LYS A 355 -7.36 4.91 -16.71
C LYS A 355 -7.98 5.31 -15.40
N ASP A 356 -7.18 5.96 -14.56
CA ASP A 356 -7.67 6.52 -13.30
C ASP A 356 -8.75 7.58 -13.55
N GLY A 357 -9.88 7.46 -12.86
CA GLY A 357 -11.03 8.34 -13.04
C GLY A 357 -11.94 8.02 -14.22
N ASP A 358 -11.72 6.93 -14.92
CA ASP A 358 -12.68 6.44 -15.91
C ASP A 358 -14.01 6.07 -15.25
N VAL A 359 -15.11 6.58 -15.78
CA VAL A 359 -16.47 6.14 -15.44
C VAL A 359 -16.88 5.11 -16.48
N ILE A 360 -17.16 3.89 -16.05
CA ILE A 360 -17.32 2.75 -16.94
C ILE A 360 -18.66 2.06 -16.74
N LEU A 361 -19.35 1.79 -17.87
CA LEU A 361 -20.48 0.89 -17.93
C LEU A 361 -20.10 -0.35 -18.75
N PHE A 362 -19.94 -1.48 -18.06
CA PHE A 362 -19.62 -2.74 -18.71
C PHE A 362 -20.85 -3.39 -19.34
N ARG A 363 -20.72 -3.86 -20.58
CA ARG A 363 -21.70 -4.70 -21.28
C ARG A 363 -21.16 -6.12 -21.33
N PHE A 364 -21.93 -7.04 -20.84
CA PHE A 364 -21.58 -8.46 -20.74
C PHE A 364 -22.81 -9.33 -21.09
N ASN A 365 -22.52 -10.57 -21.42
CA ASN A 365 -23.55 -11.60 -21.64
C ASN A 365 -23.06 -12.88 -20.94
N VAL A 366 -23.88 -13.44 -20.06
CA VAL A 366 -23.61 -14.65 -19.29
C VAL A 366 -24.49 -15.79 -19.75
#